data_ceca7f070b35ce6ccbc3d9ce37bf9dba
#
_entry.id   ceca7f070b35ce6ccbc3d9ce37bf9dba
#
_cell.length_a   1.000
_cell.length_b   1.000
_cell.length_c   1.000
_cell.angle_alpha   90.00
_cell.angle_beta   90.00
_cell.angle_gamma   90.00
#
_symmetry.space_group_name_H-M   'P 1'
#
loop_
_entity.id
_entity.type
_entity.pdbx_description
1 polymer ?
#
loop_
_entity_poly.entity_id
_entity_poly.type
_entity_poly.pdbx_seq_one_letter_code
_entity_poly.pdbx_strand_id
1 'polypeptide(L)'
;VIGAFILLIVFYLMHKNNIKPIAISRFKALKKHIILIIGSIIMIYVFESFYQILMQFLPEKFQFNDTENNKDIAKMFTHGWLVPFLFLDIVILTPFVEELIFRHLIIHELGKKLTYGLMYIVSILIFASLHCVGAKSPFEIGPYIIIASMIVFVYHKTGRNLAVTITMHTINNAVSFLIMVMGL
;
A
#
# COMPACT_ATOMS: atom_id res chain seq x y z
N VAL A 1 10.81 10.82 3.89
CA VAL A 1 11.99 10.53 3.03
C VAL A 1 13.16 9.99 3.85
N ILE A 2 13.82 10.78 4.72
CA ILE A 2 15.05 10.38 5.42
C ILE A 2 14.88 9.09 6.23
N GLY A 3 13.81 8.99 7.03
CA GLY A 3 13.54 7.79 7.84
C GLY A 3 13.37 6.53 7.01
N ALA A 4 12.66 6.63 5.88
CA ALA A 4 12.49 5.51 4.95
C ALA A 4 13.84 5.06 4.35
N PHE A 5 14.71 5.99 3.95
CA PHE A 5 16.05 5.67 3.48
C PHE A 5 16.88 4.95 4.54
N ILE A 6 16.90 5.46 5.77
CA ILE A 6 17.63 4.83 6.88
C ILE A 6 17.15 3.39 7.09
N LEU A 7 15.83 3.17 7.12
CA LEU A 7 15.24 1.84 7.30
C LEU A 7 15.67 0.89 6.17
N LEU A 8 15.58 1.34 4.92
CA LEU A 8 15.98 0.54 3.76
C LEU A 8 17.48 0.23 3.75
N ILE A 9 18.34 1.18 4.15
CA ILE A 9 19.78 0.95 4.29
C ILE A 9 20.05 -0.09 5.38
N VAL A 10 19.45 0.06 6.56
CA VAL A 10 19.60 -0.91 7.66
C VAL A 10 19.15 -2.31 7.20
N PHE A 11 17.98 -2.40 6.58
CA PHE A 11 17.49 -3.67 6.03
C PHE A 11 18.46 -4.28 5.02
N TYR A 12 18.99 -3.47 4.09
CA TYR A 12 19.98 -3.92 3.13
C TYR A 12 21.25 -4.43 3.81
N LEU A 13 21.80 -3.69 4.77
CA LEU A 13 23.02 -4.08 5.50
C LEU A 13 22.85 -5.39 6.25
N MET A 14 21.68 -5.61 6.87
CA MET A 14 21.37 -6.86 7.57
C MET A 14 21.28 -8.06 6.63
N HIS A 15 20.89 -7.86 5.37
CA HIS A 15 20.61 -8.93 4.40
C HIS A 15 21.56 -8.93 3.19
N LYS A 16 22.62 -8.11 3.19
CA LYS A 16 23.48 -7.81 2.03
C LYS A 16 24.02 -9.03 1.29
N ASN A 17 24.27 -10.13 2.00
CA ASN A 17 24.85 -11.35 1.42
C ASN A 17 23.88 -12.10 0.51
N ASN A 18 22.57 -12.01 0.77
CA ASN A 18 21.55 -12.83 0.11
C ASN A 18 20.49 -12.01 -0.64
N ILE A 19 20.34 -10.72 -0.33
CA ILE A 19 19.24 -9.92 -0.85
C ILE A 19 19.29 -9.75 -2.37
N LYS A 20 20.47 -9.53 -2.94
CA LYS A 20 20.64 -9.23 -4.38
C LYS A 20 20.15 -10.38 -5.28
N PRO A 21 20.60 -11.64 -5.13
CA PRO A 21 20.12 -12.74 -5.97
C PRO A 21 18.62 -13.01 -5.75
N ILE A 22 18.13 -12.88 -4.51
CA ILE A 22 16.70 -13.06 -4.19
C ILE A 22 15.88 -11.97 -4.90
N ALA A 23 16.24 -10.71 -4.74
CA ALA A 23 15.53 -9.59 -5.38
C ALA A 23 15.49 -9.74 -6.90
N ILE A 24 16.64 -10.02 -7.56
CA ILE A 24 16.70 -10.22 -9.00
C ILE A 24 15.76 -11.33 -9.44
N SER A 25 15.76 -12.47 -8.75
CA SER A 25 14.88 -13.60 -9.07
C SER A 25 13.40 -13.24 -8.94
N ARG A 26 13.04 -12.55 -7.85
CA ARG A 26 11.66 -12.13 -7.56
C ARG A 26 11.16 -11.08 -8.56
N PHE A 27 12.00 -10.10 -8.93
CA PHE A 27 11.65 -9.10 -9.94
C PHE A 27 11.56 -9.72 -11.37
N LYS A 28 12.41 -10.68 -11.73
CA LYS A 28 12.27 -11.40 -13.00
C LYS A 28 10.93 -12.13 -13.14
N ALA A 29 10.36 -12.58 -12.03
CA ALA A 29 9.06 -13.25 -12.02
C ALA A 29 7.86 -12.30 -12.25
N LEU A 30 8.04 -10.96 -12.20
CA LEU A 30 6.97 -9.97 -12.39
C LEU A 30 6.20 -10.18 -13.69
N LYS A 31 6.91 -10.51 -14.79
CA LYS A 31 6.29 -10.72 -16.10
C LYS A 31 5.15 -11.74 -16.08
N LYS A 32 5.24 -12.75 -15.21
CA LYS A 32 4.22 -13.79 -15.08
C LYS A 32 2.95 -13.29 -14.37
N HIS A 33 3.06 -12.19 -13.62
CA HIS A 33 2.00 -11.70 -12.75
C HIS A 33 1.42 -10.35 -13.19
N ILE A 34 1.82 -9.85 -14.38
CA ILE A 34 1.42 -8.51 -14.84
C ILE A 34 -0.10 -8.37 -14.98
N ILE A 35 -0.76 -9.40 -15.52
CA ILE A 35 -2.23 -9.41 -15.65
C ILE A 35 -2.90 -9.40 -14.28
N LEU A 36 -2.36 -10.16 -13.31
CA LEU A 36 -2.86 -10.18 -11.95
C LEU A 36 -2.69 -8.81 -11.27
N ILE A 37 -1.55 -8.14 -11.46
CA ILE A 37 -1.29 -6.80 -10.93
C ILE A 37 -2.32 -5.81 -11.49
N ILE A 38 -2.42 -5.73 -12.83
CA ILE A 38 -3.34 -4.79 -13.49
C ILE A 38 -4.79 -5.07 -13.09
N GLY A 39 -5.21 -6.32 -13.16
CA GLY A 39 -6.58 -6.71 -12.76
C GLY A 39 -6.88 -6.38 -11.31
N SER A 40 -5.92 -6.58 -10.40
CA SER A 40 -6.10 -6.25 -8.99
C SER A 40 -6.19 -4.75 -8.74
N ILE A 41 -5.41 -3.92 -9.44
CA ILE A 41 -5.50 -2.47 -9.36
C ILE A 41 -6.87 -1.99 -9.86
N ILE A 42 -7.34 -2.50 -11.00
CA ILE A 42 -8.68 -2.18 -11.51
C ILE A 42 -9.75 -2.54 -10.47
N MET A 43 -9.63 -3.73 -9.85
CA MET A 43 -10.58 -4.16 -8.82
C MET A 43 -10.54 -3.31 -7.56
N ILE A 44 -9.39 -2.75 -7.17
CA ILE A 44 -9.32 -1.77 -6.07
C ILE A 44 -10.23 -0.59 -6.39
N TYR A 45 -10.07 0.07 -7.54
CA TYR A 45 -10.89 1.22 -7.91
C TYR A 45 -12.38 0.89 -8.08
N VAL A 46 -12.71 -0.30 -8.60
CA VAL A 46 -14.10 -0.76 -8.67
C VAL A 46 -14.71 -0.91 -7.28
N PHE A 47 -13.99 -1.56 -6.34
CA PHE A 47 -14.50 -1.74 -4.98
C PHE A 47 -14.56 -0.42 -4.21
N GLU A 48 -13.59 0.48 -4.38
CA GLU A 48 -13.62 1.82 -3.77
C GLU A 48 -14.80 2.64 -4.31
N SER A 49 -15.03 2.64 -5.62
CA SER A 49 -16.19 3.32 -6.21
C SER A 49 -17.51 2.77 -5.69
N PHE A 50 -17.63 1.44 -5.60
CA PHE A 50 -18.81 0.80 -5.00
C PHE A 50 -18.96 1.16 -3.53
N TYR A 51 -17.85 1.17 -2.78
CA TYR A 51 -17.86 1.57 -1.38
C TYR A 51 -18.33 3.01 -1.20
N GLN A 52 -17.86 3.95 -2.03
CA GLN A 52 -18.32 5.34 -2.00
C GLN A 52 -19.82 5.49 -2.30
N ILE A 53 -20.37 4.68 -3.22
CA ILE A 53 -21.82 4.64 -3.44
C ILE A 53 -22.54 4.19 -2.17
N LEU A 54 -22.06 3.15 -1.49
CA LEU A 54 -22.66 2.69 -0.23
C LEU A 54 -22.61 3.76 0.86
N MET A 55 -21.56 4.58 0.91
CA MET A 55 -21.43 5.65 1.89
C MET A 55 -22.52 6.71 1.76
N GLN A 56 -23.09 6.92 0.56
CA GLN A 56 -24.17 7.87 0.35
C GLN A 56 -25.49 7.49 1.05
N PHE A 57 -25.65 6.23 1.43
CA PHE A 57 -26.83 5.74 2.17
C PHE A 57 -26.68 5.88 3.69
N LEU A 58 -25.51 6.28 4.18
CA LEU A 58 -25.28 6.50 5.60
C LEU A 58 -25.78 7.90 6.03
N PRO A 59 -26.06 8.10 7.33
CA PRO A 59 -26.28 9.44 7.88
C PRO A 59 -25.10 10.37 7.56
N GLU A 60 -25.38 11.64 7.23
CA GLU A 60 -24.38 12.65 6.78
C GLU A 60 -23.13 12.71 7.67
N LYS A 61 -23.30 12.58 8.99
CA LYS A 61 -22.20 12.60 9.96
C LYS A 61 -21.16 11.50 9.77
N PHE A 62 -21.49 10.44 9.02
CA PHE A 62 -20.59 9.32 8.73
C PHE A 62 -20.08 9.32 7.29
N GLN A 63 -20.69 10.15 6.42
CA GLN A 63 -20.25 10.27 5.04
C GLN A 63 -18.90 11.00 4.94
N PHE A 64 -18.14 10.67 3.92
CA PHE A 64 -16.91 11.36 3.55
C PHE A 64 -16.75 11.26 2.03
N ASN A 65 -16.25 12.31 1.40
CA ASN A 65 -15.92 12.30 -0.04
C ASN A 65 -14.48 11.85 -0.26
N ASP A 66 -13.59 12.18 0.68
CA ASP A 66 -12.19 11.79 0.69
C ASP A 66 -11.73 11.56 2.13
N THR A 67 -10.74 10.68 2.32
CA THR A 67 -10.22 10.38 3.64
C THR A 67 -9.39 11.54 4.19
N GLU A 68 -9.33 11.70 5.51
CA GLU A 68 -8.48 12.74 6.10
C GLU A 68 -6.99 12.52 5.79
N ASN A 69 -6.54 11.27 5.70
CA ASN A 69 -5.18 10.96 5.27
C ASN A 69 -4.88 11.51 3.85
N ASN A 70 -5.77 11.31 2.88
CA ASN A 70 -5.59 11.85 1.53
C ASN A 70 -5.59 13.39 1.53
N LYS A 71 -6.48 14.01 2.31
CA LYS A 71 -6.52 15.47 2.47
C LYS A 71 -5.23 16.02 3.08
N ASP A 72 -4.64 15.31 4.04
CA ASP A 72 -3.37 15.71 4.66
C ASP A 72 -2.20 15.56 3.67
N ILE A 73 -2.19 14.50 2.86
CA ILE A 73 -1.23 14.34 1.77
C ILE A 73 -1.42 15.47 0.74
N ALA A 74 -2.66 15.77 0.33
CA ALA A 74 -2.95 16.83 -0.64
C ALA A 74 -2.45 18.22 -0.18
N LYS A 75 -2.49 18.52 1.11
CA LYS A 75 -1.93 19.76 1.68
C LYS A 75 -0.41 19.88 1.45
N MET A 76 0.32 18.77 1.28
CA MET A 76 1.76 18.80 1.04
C MET A 76 2.12 19.29 -0.37
N PHE A 77 1.16 19.29 -1.32
CA PHE A 77 1.37 19.74 -2.71
C PHE A 77 1.32 21.26 -2.89
N THR A 78 1.15 22.03 -1.81
CA THR A 78 1.08 23.51 -1.87
C THR A 78 2.32 24.17 -2.48
N HIS A 79 3.47 23.49 -2.45
CA HIS A 79 4.72 23.99 -2.98
C HIS A 79 5.24 23.09 -4.11
N GLY A 80 5.14 23.55 -5.36
CA GLY A 80 5.49 22.75 -6.55
C GLY A 80 6.91 22.16 -6.56
N TRP A 81 7.87 22.82 -5.91
CA TRP A 81 9.25 22.31 -5.79
C TRP A 81 9.38 21.06 -4.92
N LEU A 82 8.37 20.77 -4.06
CA LEU A 82 8.33 19.56 -3.24
C LEU A 82 7.83 18.33 -4.00
N VAL A 83 7.15 18.51 -5.13
CA VAL A 83 6.52 17.42 -5.89
C VAL A 83 7.48 16.27 -6.21
N PRO A 84 8.72 16.48 -6.69
CA PRO A 84 9.66 15.37 -6.92
C PRO A 84 10.03 14.60 -5.65
N PHE A 85 10.14 15.28 -4.51
CA PHE A 85 10.44 14.65 -3.22
C PHE A 85 9.25 13.87 -2.68
N LEU A 86 8.03 14.41 -2.85
CA LEU A 86 6.79 13.73 -2.50
C LEU A 86 6.59 12.49 -3.39
N PHE A 87 6.89 12.59 -4.68
CA PHE A 87 6.86 11.43 -5.58
C PHE A 87 7.80 10.32 -5.09
N LEU A 88 9.05 10.67 -4.79
CA LEU A 88 10.02 9.70 -4.29
C LEU A 88 9.53 9.04 -2.98
N ASP A 89 8.97 9.82 -2.07
CA ASP A 89 8.50 9.31 -0.77
C ASP A 89 7.24 8.47 -0.92
N ILE A 90 6.17 9.05 -1.45
CA ILE A 90 4.84 8.42 -1.49
C ILE A 90 4.78 7.27 -2.49
N VAL A 91 5.41 7.42 -3.65
CA VAL A 91 5.30 6.44 -4.74
C VAL A 91 6.35 5.35 -4.67
N ILE A 92 7.55 5.67 -4.18
CA ILE A 92 8.66 4.71 -4.18
C ILE A 92 8.97 4.21 -2.77
N LEU A 93 9.39 5.11 -1.87
CA LEU A 93 9.94 4.68 -0.58
C LEU A 93 8.88 4.09 0.35
N THR A 94 7.72 4.73 0.45
CA THR A 94 6.63 4.27 1.33
C THR A 94 6.16 2.86 0.97
N PRO A 95 5.82 2.52 -0.30
CA PRO A 95 5.47 1.15 -0.66
C PRO A 95 6.56 0.13 -0.33
N PHE A 96 7.84 0.45 -0.55
CA PHE A 96 8.93 -0.46 -0.18
C PHE A 96 8.97 -0.73 1.33
N VAL A 97 8.92 0.31 2.15
CA VAL A 97 8.93 0.20 3.61
C VAL A 97 7.71 -0.56 4.11
N GLU A 98 6.54 -0.21 3.62
CA GLU A 98 5.29 -0.83 4.04
C GLU A 98 5.21 -2.30 3.65
N GLU A 99 5.62 -2.68 2.45
CA GLU A 99 5.64 -4.08 2.06
C GLU A 99 6.66 -4.90 2.86
N LEU A 100 7.79 -4.31 3.25
CA LEU A 100 8.73 -4.96 4.16
C LEU A 100 8.14 -5.17 5.55
N ILE A 101 7.38 -4.21 6.08
CA ILE A 101 6.75 -4.33 7.39
C ILE A 101 5.57 -5.30 7.33
N PHE A 102 4.61 -5.04 6.44
CA PHE A 102 3.33 -5.74 6.45
C PHE A 102 3.41 -7.12 5.80
N ARG A 103 4.16 -7.30 4.69
CA ARG A 103 4.20 -8.56 3.95
C ARG A 103 5.40 -9.41 4.36
N HIS A 104 6.58 -8.80 4.49
CA HIS A 104 7.74 -9.59 4.90
C HIS A 104 7.74 -9.86 6.41
N LEU A 105 7.67 -8.84 7.26
CA LEU A 105 7.78 -9.03 8.71
C LEU A 105 6.49 -9.66 9.28
N ILE A 106 5.32 -9.02 9.11
CA ILE A 106 4.07 -9.48 9.75
C ILE A 106 3.60 -10.79 9.11
N ILE A 107 3.42 -10.84 7.78
CA ILE A 107 2.86 -12.04 7.16
C ILE A 107 3.92 -13.14 7.07
N HIS A 108 5.11 -12.86 6.50
CA HIS A 108 6.06 -13.94 6.22
C HIS A 108 6.76 -14.43 7.48
N GLU A 109 7.36 -13.54 8.27
CA GLU A 109 8.15 -13.96 9.43
C GLU A 109 7.28 -14.38 10.61
N LEU A 110 6.27 -13.58 11.00
CA LEU A 110 5.39 -13.98 12.09
C LEU A 110 4.43 -15.11 11.68
N GLY A 111 4.02 -15.18 10.42
CA GLY A 111 3.18 -16.27 9.92
C GLY A 111 3.83 -17.66 9.97
N LYS A 112 5.17 -17.75 9.99
CA LYS A 112 5.90 -18.99 10.24
C LYS A 112 5.73 -19.50 11.68
N LYS A 113 5.56 -18.56 12.63
CA LYS A 113 5.47 -18.89 14.06
C LYS A 113 4.03 -19.04 14.53
N LEU A 114 3.12 -18.27 13.95
CA LEU A 114 1.69 -18.28 14.27
C LEU A 114 0.94 -19.06 13.18
N THR A 115 0.19 -18.37 12.34
CA THR A 115 -0.37 -18.94 11.10
C THR A 115 -0.43 -17.86 10.03
N TYR A 116 -0.24 -18.21 8.78
CA TYR A 116 -0.33 -17.25 7.67
C TYR A 116 -1.74 -16.63 7.57
N GLY A 117 -2.79 -17.44 7.77
CA GLY A 117 -4.18 -16.95 7.71
C GLY A 117 -4.46 -15.86 8.73
N LEU A 118 -4.03 -16.07 9.98
CA LEU A 118 -4.15 -15.06 11.03
C LEU A 118 -3.35 -13.80 10.67
N MET A 119 -2.12 -13.96 10.20
CA MET A 119 -1.25 -12.83 9.87
C MET A 119 -1.71 -12.05 8.64
N TYR A 120 -2.47 -12.66 7.72
CA TYR A 120 -3.14 -11.91 6.65
C TYR A 120 -4.14 -10.91 7.23
N ILE A 121 -5.01 -11.36 8.14
CA ILE A 121 -6.00 -10.51 8.80
C ILE A 121 -5.33 -9.41 9.62
N VAL A 122 -4.36 -9.78 10.44
CA VAL A 122 -3.60 -8.83 11.28
C VAL A 122 -2.92 -7.76 10.43
N SER A 123 -2.28 -8.15 9.33
CA SER A 123 -1.61 -7.22 8.41
C SER A 123 -2.60 -6.23 7.77
N ILE A 124 -3.77 -6.71 7.33
CA ILE A 124 -4.81 -5.85 6.75
C ILE A 124 -5.30 -4.84 7.79
N LEU A 125 -5.63 -5.29 8.99
CA LEU A 125 -6.21 -4.44 10.03
C LEU A 125 -5.21 -3.39 10.51
N ILE A 126 -3.95 -3.76 10.76
CA ILE A 126 -2.92 -2.81 11.20
C ILE A 126 -2.64 -1.79 10.08
N PHE A 127 -2.48 -2.24 8.83
CA PHE A 127 -2.29 -1.35 7.69
C PHE A 127 -3.40 -0.31 7.59
N ALA A 128 -4.65 -0.76 7.56
CA ALA A 128 -5.81 0.12 7.44
C ALA A 128 -5.93 1.09 8.63
N SER A 129 -5.69 0.61 9.86
CA SER A 129 -5.77 1.43 11.07
C SER A 129 -4.73 2.55 11.09
N LEU A 130 -3.51 2.29 10.62
CA LEU A 130 -2.45 3.31 10.56
C LEU A 130 -2.78 4.44 9.58
N HIS A 131 -3.54 4.15 8.52
CA HIS A 131 -4.00 5.16 7.55
C HIS A 131 -5.22 5.95 8.02
N CYS A 132 -5.84 5.55 9.13
CA CYS A 132 -7.02 6.21 9.70
C CYS A 132 -6.68 7.05 10.94
N VAL A 133 -5.40 7.34 11.18
CA VAL A 133 -5.00 8.26 12.25
C VAL A 133 -5.52 9.65 11.90
N GLY A 134 -6.42 10.19 12.75
CA GLY A 134 -7.08 11.48 12.49
C GLY A 134 -8.37 11.42 11.66
N ALA A 135 -8.84 10.22 11.28
CA ALA A 135 -10.10 10.03 10.57
C ALA A 135 -11.29 10.64 11.34
N LYS A 136 -12.18 11.32 10.63
CA LYS A 136 -13.41 11.91 11.17
C LYS A 136 -14.59 10.95 11.15
N SER A 137 -14.59 10.06 10.15
CA SER A 137 -15.58 9.01 10.04
C SER A 137 -14.93 7.64 10.31
N PRO A 138 -15.57 6.74 11.10
CA PRO A 138 -15.07 5.39 11.30
C PRO A 138 -15.06 4.58 10.00
N PHE A 139 -15.80 5.01 8.98
CA PHE A 139 -15.88 4.35 7.68
C PHE A 139 -14.72 4.73 6.73
N GLU A 140 -13.88 5.71 7.06
CA GLU A 140 -12.67 6.01 6.30
C GLU A 140 -11.67 4.84 6.25
N ILE A 141 -11.84 3.85 7.13
CA ILE A 141 -11.04 2.62 7.11
C ILE A 141 -11.33 1.72 5.90
N GLY A 142 -12.52 1.83 5.30
CA GLY A 142 -12.98 0.93 4.23
C GLY A 142 -12.07 0.91 3.00
N PRO A 143 -11.72 2.04 2.39
CA PRO A 143 -10.77 2.09 1.27
C PRO A 143 -9.43 1.40 1.59
N TYR A 144 -8.88 1.61 2.77
CA TYR A 144 -7.60 0.99 3.17
C TYR A 144 -7.71 -0.51 3.43
N ILE A 145 -8.86 -1.00 3.91
CA ILE A 145 -9.15 -2.44 3.98
C ILE A 145 -9.21 -3.03 2.57
N ILE A 146 -9.84 -2.35 1.61
CA ILE A 146 -9.92 -2.81 0.21
C ILE A 146 -8.50 -2.92 -0.38
N ILE A 147 -7.70 -1.85 -0.31
CA ILE A 147 -6.32 -1.82 -0.81
C ILE A 147 -5.49 -2.93 -0.15
N ALA A 148 -5.47 -2.98 1.19
CA ALA A 148 -4.67 -3.95 1.93
C ALA A 148 -5.07 -5.39 1.62
N SER A 149 -6.38 -5.67 1.48
CA SER A 149 -6.90 -7.00 1.14
C SER A 149 -6.48 -7.43 -0.26
N MET A 150 -6.53 -6.53 -1.23
CA MET A 150 -6.09 -6.83 -2.59
C MET A 150 -4.59 -7.08 -2.68
N ILE A 151 -3.77 -6.31 -1.96
CA ILE A 151 -2.33 -6.55 -1.91
C ILE A 151 -2.02 -7.90 -1.23
N VAL A 152 -2.70 -8.23 -0.12
CA VAL A 152 -2.57 -9.53 0.55
C VAL A 152 -3.01 -10.68 -0.35
N PHE A 153 -4.11 -10.51 -1.10
CA PHE A 153 -4.57 -11.49 -2.08
C PHE A 153 -3.49 -11.75 -3.16
N VAL A 154 -2.93 -10.70 -3.74
CA VAL A 154 -1.84 -10.81 -4.73
C VAL A 154 -0.60 -11.46 -4.10
N TYR A 155 -0.24 -11.06 -2.88
CA TYR A 155 0.88 -11.68 -2.14
C TYR A 155 0.69 -13.18 -1.98
N HIS A 156 -0.50 -13.61 -1.57
CA HIS A 156 -0.84 -15.03 -1.44
C HIS A 156 -0.79 -15.77 -2.78
N LYS A 157 -1.44 -15.23 -3.82
CA LYS A 157 -1.55 -15.85 -5.15
C LYS A 157 -0.20 -15.97 -5.88
N THR A 158 0.76 -15.11 -5.56
CA THR A 158 2.09 -15.12 -6.19
C THR A 158 3.13 -15.91 -5.39
N GLY A 159 2.69 -16.76 -4.44
CA GLY A 159 3.59 -17.51 -3.58
C GLY A 159 4.43 -16.62 -2.65
N ARG A 160 3.81 -15.56 -2.17
CA ARG A 160 4.43 -14.56 -1.29
C ARG A 160 5.63 -13.86 -1.95
N ASN A 161 5.43 -13.43 -3.20
CA ASN A 161 6.44 -12.68 -3.94
C ASN A 161 6.36 -11.19 -3.60
N LEU A 162 7.26 -10.73 -2.72
CA LEU A 162 7.32 -9.34 -2.25
C LEU A 162 7.53 -8.33 -3.41
N ALA A 163 8.32 -8.68 -4.44
CA ALA A 163 8.54 -7.78 -5.57
C ALA A 163 7.24 -7.49 -6.34
N VAL A 164 6.33 -8.46 -6.42
CA VAL A 164 5.02 -8.28 -7.08
C VAL A 164 4.15 -7.29 -6.30
N THR A 165 4.10 -7.43 -4.97
CA THR A 165 3.28 -6.54 -4.14
C THR A 165 3.88 -5.15 -4.03
N ILE A 166 5.21 -5.01 -3.93
CA ILE A 166 5.87 -3.70 -4.02
C ILE A 166 5.50 -3.02 -5.33
N THR A 167 5.63 -3.72 -6.47
CA THR A 167 5.30 -3.14 -7.78
C THR A 167 3.84 -2.73 -7.87
N MET A 168 2.92 -3.58 -7.43
CA MET A 168 1.48 -3.28 -7.42
C MET A 168 1.19 -2.06 -6.56
N HIS A 169 1.74 -2.00 -5.35
CA HIS A 169 1.54 -0.90 -4.41
C HIS A 169 2.12 0.42 -4.96
N THR A 170 3.34 0.37 -5.51
CA THR A 170 3.97 1.51 -6.19
C THR A 170 3.08 2.04 -7.33
N ILE A 171 2.53 1.17 -8.18
CA ILE A 171 1.64 1.60 -9.27
C ILE A 171 0.36 2.21 -8.71
N ASN A 172 -0.26 1.61 -7.70
CA ASN A 172 -1.45 2.16 -7.06
C ASN A 172 -1.19 3.57 -6.51
N ASN A 173 -0.10 3.74 -5.77
CA ASN A 173 0.28 5.05 -5.23
C ASN A 173 0.66 6.06 -6.33
N ALA A 174 1.26 5.60 -7.45
CA ALA A 174 1.55 6.45 -8.59
C ALA A 174 0.27 6.99 -9.24
N VAL A 175 -0.75 6.16 -9.40
CA VAL A 175 -2.04 6.61 -9.94
C VAL A 175 -2.70 7.62 -9.01
N SER A 176 -2.79 7.33 -7.71
CA SER A 176 -3.34 8.27 -6.71
C SER A 176 -2.56 9.58 -6.67
N PHE A 177 -1.22 9.52 -6.72
CA PHE A 177 -0.34 10.68 -6.77
C PHE A 177 -0.63 11.56 -8.00
N LEU A 178 -0.75 10.95 -9.18
CA LEU A 178 -1.07 11.68 -10.41
C LEU A 178 -2.44 12.36 -10.34
N ILE A 179 -3.45 11.68 -9.81
CA ILE A 179 -4.79 12.26 -9.59
C ILE A 179 -4.68 13.50 -8.70
N MET A 180 -3.96 13.42 -7.58
CA MET A 180 -3.76 14.55 -6.66
C MET A 180 -3.01 15.73 -7.32
N VAL A 181 -1.96 15.46 -8.10
CA VAL A 181 -1.19 16.52 -8.80
C VAL A 181 -2.01 17.20 -9.88
N MET A 182 -2.88 16.45 -10.57
CA MET A 182 -3.77 17.00 -11.63
C MET A 182 -5.00 17.72 -11.07
N GLY A 183 -5.26 17.61 -9.76
CA GLY A 183 -6.42 18.21 -9.11
C GLY A 183 -7.75 17.57 -9.52
N LEU A 184 -7.72 16.29 -9.86
CA LEU A 184 -8.87 15.49 -10.28
C LEU A 184 -9.52 14.77 -9.11
#